data_d05cb479091928c5ebd1d331e5226ca6
#
_entry.id   d05cb479091928c5ebd1d331e5226ca6
#
_cell.length_a   1.000
_cell.length_b   1.000
_cell.length_c   1.000
_cell.angle_alpha   90.00
_cell.angle_beta   90.00
_cell.angle_gamma   90.00
#
_symmetry.space_group_name_H-M   'P 1'
#
loop_
_entity.id
_entity.type
_entity.pdbx_description
1 polymer ?
#
loop_
_entity_poly.entity_id
_entity_poly.type
_entity_poly.pdbx_seq_one_letter_code
_entity_poly.pdbx_strand_id
1 'polypeptide(L)' 'MLNVSVDSFSLRKMITLWGSCSIKTRKIRFNEKLYYKNDRYIEYIVLHEVAHILVPNHSKRFYDIIKKYMPDYKLVLKT' A
#
# COMPACT_ATOMS: atom_id res chain seq x y z
N MET A 1 -10.93 -1.73 7.17
CA MET A 1 -9.77 -0.85 7.23
C MET A 1 -10.11 0.54 6.72
N LEU A 2 -9.67 0.98 5.57
CA LEU A 2 -10.05 2.27 5.02
C LEU A 2 -11.39 2.18 4.29
N ASN A 3 -12.20 3.24 4.44
CA ASN A 3 -13.52 3.28 3.82
C ASN A 3 -13.42 3.87 2.40
N VAL A 4 -12.68 3.17 1.53
CA VAL A 4 -12.47 3.57 0.14
C VAL A 4 -12.89 2.45 -0.80
N SER A 5 -13.27 2.85 -2.01
CA SER A 5 -13.67 1.93 -3.05
C SER A 5 -12.46 1.60 -3.93
N VAL A 6 -12.17 0.31 -4.09
CA VAL A 6 -11.12 -0.18 -4.97
C VAL A 6 -11.76 -0.98 -6.10
N ASP A 7 -11.43 -0.66 -7.34
CA ASP A 7 -11.99 -1.34 -8.50
C ASP A 7 -11.47 -2.77 -8.62
N SER A 8 -10.17 -2.93 -8.52
CA SER A 8 -9.55 -4.26 -8.62
C SER A 8 -8.15 -4.30 -8.02
N PHE A 9 -7.74 -5.51 -7.63
CA PHE A 9 -6.37 -5.82 -7.26
C PHE A 9 -5.82 -6.81 -8.27
N SER A 10 -4.52 -6.72 -8.55
CA SER A 10 -3.85 -7.69 -9.40
C SER A 10 -2.42 -7.93 -8.95
N LEU A 11 -1.90 -9.12 -9.27
CA LEU A 11 -0.51 -9.47 -9.02
C LEU A 11 0.24 -9.41 -10.34
N ARG A 12 1.42 -8.80 -10.32
CA ARG A 12 2.25 -8.62 -11.51
C ARG A 12 3.70 -8.86 -11.18
N LYS A 13 4.47 -9.25 -12.18
CA LYS A 13 5.93 -9.23 -12.08
C LYS A 13 6.39 -7.79 -12.16
N MET A 14 7.05 -7.32 -11.12
CA MET A 14 7.60 -5.97 -11.07
C MET A 14 9.08 -6.05 -10.70
N ILE A 15 9.89 -5.17 -11.27
CA ILE A 15 11.34 -5.18 -11.06
C ILE A 15 11.72 -4.29 -9.88
N THR A 16 11.15 -3.09 -9.80
CA THR A 16 11.57 -2.07 -8.83
C THR A 16 10.52 -1.70 -7.80
N LEU A 17 9.25 -2.00 -8.05
CA LEU A 17 8.16 -1.59 -7.18
C LEU A 17 7.55 -2.78 -6.43
N TRP A 18 7.11 -2.56 -5.19
CA TRP A 18 6.32 -3.52 -4.44
C TRP A 18 4.83 -3.42 -4.74
N GLY A 19 4.39 -2.25 -5.21
CA GLY A 19 3.01 -2.02 -5.59
C GLY A 19 2.86 -0.72 -6.36
N SER A 20 1.72 -0.54 -6.98
CA SER A 20 1.35 0.70 -7.62
C SER A 20 -0.16 0.89 -7.57
N CYS A 21 -0.60 2.13 -7.63
CA CYS A 21 -2.01 2.48 -7.56
C CYS A 21 -2.34 3.48 -8.66
N SER A 22 -3.39 3.18 -9.43
CA SER A 22 -3.98 4.16 -10.34
C SER A 22 -5.16 4.81 -9.64
N ILE A 23 -5.00 6.07 -9.27
CA ILE A 23 -6.03 6.83 -8.55
C ILE A 23 -7.27 7.01 -9.44
N LYS A 24 -7.05 7.25 -10.71
CA LYS A 24 -8.12 7.50 -11.67
C LYS A 24 -9.02 6.29 -11.85
N THR A 25 -8.43 5.09 -11.98
CA THR A 25 -9.18 3.85 -12.21
C THR A 25 -9.42 3.07 -10.92
N ARG A 26 -8.78 3.46 -9.81
CA ARG A 26 -8.82 2.75 -8.52
C ARG A 26 -8.39 1.29 -8.63
N LYS A 27 -7.44 1.03 -9.53
CA LYS A 27 -6.84 -0.30 -9.69
C LYS A 27 -5.51 -0.33 -8.99
N ILE A 28 -5.27 -1.38 -8.22
CA ILE A 28 -4.05 -1.56 -7.46
C ILE A 28 -3.35 -2.81 -7.96
N ARG A 29 -2.03 -2.67 -8.18
CA ARG A 29 -1.18 -3.79 -8.59
C ARG A 29 -0.15 -4.04 -7.51
N PHE A 30 0.11 -5.31 -7.23
CA PHE A 30 1.12 -5.73 -6.27
C PHE A 30 2.14 -6.59 -6.96
N ASN A 31 3.39 -6.46 -6.53
CA ASN A 31 4.45 -7.33 -6.99
C ASN A 31 4.22 -8.74 -6.42
N GLU A 32 4.21 -9.75 -7.28
CA GLU A 32 4.01 -11.12 -6.82
C GLU A 32 5.12 -11.61 -5.87
N LYS A 33 6.28 -10.96 -5.85
CA LYS A 33 7.35 -11.23 -4.88
C LYS A 33 6.98 -10.87 -3.45
N LEU A 34 5.89 -10.11 -3.24
CA LEU A 34 5.38 -9.86 -1.88
C LEU A 34 5.05 -11.15 -1.14
N TYR A 35 4.76 -12.22 -1.84
CA TYR A 35 4.50 -13.52 -1.24
C TYR A 35 5.64 -13.97 -0.31
N TYR A 36 6.87 -13.54 -0.58
CA TYR A 36 8.06 -13.93 0.20
C TYR A 36 8.33 -13.00 1.38
N LYS A 37 7.51 -11.96 1.58
CA LYS A 37 7.66 -11.04 2.71
C LYS A 37 6.79 -11.50 3.89
N ASN A 38 7.11 -11.00 5.09
CA ASN A 38 6.29 -11.30 6.26
C ASN A 38 4.93 -10.58 6.17
N ASP A 39 3.96 -11.07 6.96
CA ASP A 39 2.58 -10.59 6.89
C ASP A 39 2.46 -9.09 7.20
N ARG A 40 3.23 -8.59 8.16
CA ARG A 40 3.18 -7.18 8.53
C ARG A 40 3.68 -6.28 7.40
N TYR A 41 4.71 -6.72 6.67
CA TYR A 41 5.22 -6.01 5.52
C TYR A 41 4.17 -5.95 4.40
N ILE A 42 3.51 -7.08 4.15
CA ILE A 42 2.43 -7.15 3.15
C ILE A 42 1.29 -6.20 3.55
N GLU A 43 0.89 -6.20 4.82
CA GLU A 43 -0.14 -5.28 5.32
C GLU A 43 0.24 -3.83 5.07
N TYR A 44 1.51 -3.48 5.29
CA TYR A 44 1.99 -2.11 5.05
C TYR A 44 1.85 -1.73 3.58
N ILE A 45 2.28 -2.61 2.66
CA ILE A 45 2.21 -2.32 1.24
C ILE A 45 0.76 -2.16 0.77
N VAL A 46 -0.13 -3.03 1.25
CA VAL A 46 -1.57 -2.92 0.94
C VAL A 46 -2.12 -1.58 1.45
N LEU A 47 -1.84 -1.24 2.69
CA LEU A 47 -2.28 0.01 3.30
C LEU A 47 -1.72 1.22 2.54
N HIS A 48 -0.44 1.17 2.16
CA HIS A 48 0.22 2.24 1.41
C HIS A 48 -0.50 2.52 0.10
N GLU A 49 -0.80 1.47 -0.68
CA GLU A 49 -1.45 1.65 -1.98
C GLU A 49 -2.91 2.07 -1.83
N VAL A 50 -3.64 1.51 -0.87
CA VAL A 50 -5.03 1.90 -0.62
C VAL A 50 -5.11 3.35 -0.17
N ALA A 51 -4.17 3.80 0.67
CA ALA A 51 -4.13 5.19 1.14
C ALA A 51 -3.91 6.18 -0.01
N HIS A 52 -3.23 5.77 -1.09
CA HIS A 52 -3.03 6.62 -2.27
C HIS A 52 -4.34 6.98 -2.97
N ILE A 53 -5.38 6.20 -2.82
CA ILE A 53 -6.70 6.53 -3.38
C ILE A 53 -7.25 7.78 -2.70
N LEU A 54 -6.98 7.96 -1.40
CA LEU A 54 -7.40 9.15 -0.66
C LEU A 54 -6.43 10.31 -0.78
N VAL A 55 -5.13 10.01 -0.75
CA VAL A 55 -4.07 11.04 -0.76
C VAL A 55 -3.02 10.63 -1.77
N PRO A 56 -2.99 11.26 -2.97
CA PRO A 56 -2.09 10.87 -4.06
C PRO A 56 -0.60 11.01 -3.74
N ASN A 57 -0.23 11.98 -2.92
CA ASN A 57 1.17 12.28 -2.61
C ASN A 57 1.56 11.75 -1.23
N HIS A 58 2.86 11.68 -0.97
CA HIS A 58 3.40 11.26 0.34
C HIS A 58 3.51 12.45 1.29
N SER A 59 2.41 13.21 1.45
CA SER A 59 2.33 14.35 2.35
C SER A 59 2.14 13.90 3.80
N LYS A 60 2.13 14.87 4.72
CA LYS A 60 1.81 14.61 6.12
C LYS A 60 0.47 13.88 6.26
N ARG A 61 -0.53 14.30 5.49
CA ARG A 61 -1.87 13.70 5.51
C ARG A 61 -1.82 12.21 5.16
N PHE A 62 -1.00 11.83 4.17
CA PHE A 62 -0.80 10.44 3.81
C PHE A 62 -0.25 9.64 4.98
N TYR A 63 0.81 10.13 5.62
CA TYR A 63 1.41 9.44 6.76
C TYR A 63 0.54 9.45 8.00
N ASP A 64 -0.33 10.43 8.16
CA ASP A 64 -1.32 10.41 9.25
C ASP A 64 -2.27 9.23 9.10
N ILE A 65 -2.68 8.91 7.87
CA ILE A 65 -3.51 7.73 7.58
C ILE A 65 -2.73 6.46 7.89
N ILE A 66 -1.48 6.36 7.43
CA ILE A 66 -0.64 5.19 7.69
C ILE A 66 -0.48 4.96 9.19
N LYS A 67 -0.17 6.00 9.95
CA LYS A 67 0.02 5.92 11.41
C LYS A 67 -1.25 5.51 12.14
N LYS A 68 -2.40 5.92 11.64
CA LYS A 68 -3.68 5.57 12.25
C LYS A 68 -3.92 4.07 12.23
N TYR A 69 -3.59 3.39 11.15
CA TYR A 69 -3.86 1.97 10.96
C TYR A 69 -2.66 1.09 11.26
N MET A 70 -1.46 1.65 11.21
CA MET A 70 -0.21 0.92 11.48
C MET A 70 0.78 1.85 12.18
N PRO A 71 0.62 2.08 13.52
CA PRO A 71 1.51 3.00 14.25
C PRO A 71 2.98 2.60 14.21
N ASP A 72 3.26 1.30 14.06
CA ASP A 72 4.60 0.74 14.03
C ASP A 72 5.18 0.58 12.62
N TYR A 73 4.65 1.30 11.63
CA TYR A 73 5.04 1.10 10.24
C TYR A 73 6.54 1.27 10.00
N LYS A 74 7.20 2.16 10.75
CA LYS A 74 8.65 2.36 10.59
C LYS A 74 9.45 1.13 11.02
N LEU A 75 8.97 0.42 12.03
CA LEU A 75 9.59 -0.84 12.45
C LEU A 75 9.36 -1.94 11.41
N VAL A 76 8.17 -1.99 10.85
CA VAL A 76 7.82 -2.95 9.80
C VAL A 76 8.73 -2.78 8.59
N LEU A 77 9.03 -1.53 8.20
CA LEU A 77 9.90 -1.24 7.06
C LEU A 77 11.35 -1.68 7.25
N LYS A 78 11.77 -1.89 8.49
CA LYS A 78 13.14 -2.32 8.80
C LYS A 78 13.32 -3.84 8.74
N THR A 79 12.25 -4.60 8.61
CA THR A 79 12.32 -6.07 8.59
C THR A 79 12.53 -6.65 7.21
#